data_0d40160054d97f8be21356ceca53e2fa
#
_entry.id   0d40160054d97f8be21356ceca53e2fa
#
_cell.length_a   1.000
_cell.length_b   1.000
_cell.length_c   1.000
_cell.angle_alpha   90.00
_cell.angle_beta   90.00
_cell.angle_gamma   90.00
#
_symmetry.space_group_name_H-M   'P 1'
#
loop_
_entity.id
_entity.type
_entity.pdbx_description
1 polymer ?
#
loop_
_entity_poly.entity_id
_entity_poly.type
_entity_poly.pdbx_seq_one_letter_code
_entity_poly.pdbx_strand_id
1 'polypeptide(L)'
;MTKFSATTPIYYVNAKPHLGHAYTTIVADAVSRWHRLLGEDVHLLTGTDEHGLKIQQAADAAGVSPKEFADSIAPLFAQAWERLNITHDDFIRTTEPRHAAGVKKLLQACYDAGDIEADMYRGQYCVACEAYFIEEELIEGKCPIHMKETTYVEEENYFFRLSRFEDRLLKWYEDHPNAITPGFRMNEVLGFIKGGLHDFSVSRKTLTWGIPLPWDPSHVAYVWFDALANYITAVGYGTDDKAFAENWPVDYHFIGKDIIRFHCVYWPAMLMSAGIEPPKGWAVGGWLLVDGEKMSKTTGNVVNPLDLIDVVGVDGFRYYVLAETTYGNDGDFSDEGLIKRFNSDLANNLGNLAARVATVVEKKCGGVGPASSSDSPLAEIAATAVAETSQAWAAVQPSKALEATWKLIGATNSYLEDNEPWKMEPGDAVNTVMGNALEALRIVAILANPALPTTTQEIWSRIGLAGKITDLRIGKDTQWGQYTGGKTVVKGQPLFPRLSA
;
A
#
# COMPACT_ATOMS: atom_id res chain seq x y z
N MET A 1 -14.65 -8.94 -16.93
CA MET A 1 -14.15 -8.91 -15.53
C MET A 1 -14.29 -7.49 -15.05
N THR A 2 -14.71 -7.29 -13.81
CA THR A 2 -14.63 -5.98 -13.14
C THR A 2 -13.16 -5.58 -13.04
N LYS A 3 -12.84 -4.31 -13.29
CA LYS A 3 -11.48 -3.79 -13.12
C LYS A 3 -11.33 -3.21 -11.72
N PHE A 4 -10.16 -3.36 -11.13
CA PHE A 4 -9.73 -2.67 -9.94
C PHE A 4 -8.34 -2.09 -10.18
N SER A 5 -8.14 -0.83 -9.86
CA SER A 5 -6.86 -0.15 -10.04
C SER A 5 -6.46 0.62 -8.79
N ALA A 6 -5.23 0.42 -8.39
CA ALA A 6 -4.63 1.05 -7.22
C ALA A 6 -3.27 1.65 -7.56
N THR A 7 -2.90 2.69 -6.85
CA THR A 7 -1.58 3.30 -6.96
C THR A 7 -0.96 3.53 -5.59
N THR A 8 0.35 3.47 -5.49
CA THR A 8 1.10 4.02 -4.37
C THR A 8 1.55 5.45 -4.69
N PRO A 9 2.06 6.24 -3.73
CA PRO A 9 2.86 7.40 -4.07
C PRO A 9 4.07 6.95 -4.87
N ILE A 10 4.59 7.82 -5.71
CA ILE A 10 5.94 7.68 -6.25
C ILE A 10 6.94 8.25 -5.24
N TYR A 11 8.07 7.60 -5.10
CA TYR A 11 9.00 7.86 -4.01
C TYR A 11 10.21 8.68 -4.46
N TYR A 12 10.57 9.71 -3.67
CA TYR A 12 11.77 10.51 -3.93
C TYR A 12 13.03 9.65 -3.90
N VAL A 13 13.82 9.71 -4.96
CA VAL A 13 15.10 9.00 -5.08
C VAL A 13 16.27 9.68 -4.36
N ASN A 14 16.00 10.47 -3.32
CA ASN A 14 17.02 11.13 -2.51
C ASN A 14 17.63 10.22 -1.42
N ALA A 15 17.10 9.02 -1.25
CA ALA A 15 17.56 7.98 -0.32
C ALA A 15 17.03 6.60 -0.71
N LYS A 16 17.58 5.55 -0.06
CA LYS A 16 17.08 4.18 -0.17
C LYS A 16 15.67 4.06 0.43
N PRO A 17 14.88 3.03 0.02
CA PRO A 17 13.59 2.72 0.65
C PRO A 17 13.73 2.54 2.16
N HIS A 18 12.72 3.00 2.89
CA HIS A 18 12.61 2.83 4.35
C HIS A 18 11.24 2.22 4.72
N LEU A 19 11.09 1.88 5.99
CA LEU A 19 9.91 1.21 6.54
C LEU A 19 8.58 1.88 6.15
N GLY A 20 8.49 3.23 6.15
CA GLY A 20 7.28 3.95 5.77
C GLY A 20 6.88 3.74 4.30
N HIS A 21 7.86 3.69 3.38
CA HIS A 21 7.63 3.35 1.97
C HIS A 21 7.12 1.91 1.83
N ALA A 22 7.76 0.97 2.53
CA ALA A 22 7.38 -0.44 2.52
C ALA A 22 5.96 -0.64 3.06
N TYR A 23 5.59 0.04 4.15
CA TYR A 23 4.24 -0.04 4.74
C TYR A 23 3.16 0.31 3.73
N THR A 24 3.22 1.50 3.13
CA THR A 24 2.22 1.94 2.15
C THR A 24 2.14 0.99 0.96
N THR A 25 3.29 0.54 0.45
CA THR A 25 3.34 -0.35 -0.71
C THR A 25 2.81 -1.75 -0.39
N ILE A 26 3.11 -2.30 0.80
CA ILE A 26 2.59 -3.60 1.26
C ILE A 26 1.07 -3.56 1.43
N VAL A 27 0.52 -2.47 1.99
CA VAL A 27 -0.94 -2.32 2.12
C VAL A 27 -1.61 -2.29 0.75
N ALA A 28 -1.09 -1.49 -0.19
CA ALA A 28 -1.62 -1.42 -1.55
C ALA A 28 -1.54 -2.78 -2.27
N ASP A 29 -0.42 -3.50 -2.13
CA ASP A 29 -0.25 -4.85 -2.69
C ASP A 29 -1.20 -5.86 -2.06
N ALA A 30 -1.38 -5.85 -0.74
CA ALA A 30 -2.27 -6.78 -0.06
C ALA A 30 -3.74 -6.58 -0.48
N VAL A 31 -4.20 -5.32 -0.59
CA VAL A 31 -5.52 -5.01 -1.12
C VAL A 31 -5.64 -5.46 -2.59
N SER A 32 -4.63 -5.20 -3.41
CA SER A 32 -4.59 -5.64 -4.81
C SER A 32 -4.64 -7.16 -4.94
N ARG A 33 -3.93 -7.91 -4.09
CA ARG A 33 -4.01 -9.38 -4.03
C ARG A 33 -5.40 -9.87 -3.64
N TRP A 34 -6.04 -9.19 -2.69
CA TRP A 34 -7.42 -9.50 -2.32
C TRP A 34 -8.37 -9.34 -3.51
N HIS A 35 -8.28 -8.23 -4.26
CA HIS A 35 -9.10 -8.00 -5.46
C HIS A 35 -8.83 -9.03 -6.57
N ARG A 36 -7.58 -9.50 -6.73
CA ARG A 36 -7.26 -10.63 -7.62
C ARG A 36 -7.98 -11.92 -7.18
N LEU A 37 -8.07 -12.19 -5.87
CA LEU A 37 -8.83 -13.32 -5.33
C LEU A 37 -10.36 -13.15 -5.49
N LEU A 38 -10.88 -11.92 -5.62
CA LEU A 38 -12.26 -11.67 -6.03
C LEU A 38 -12.49 -11.96 -7.53
N GLY A 39 -11.43 -12.14 -8.31
CA GLY A 39 -11.51 -12.40 -9.75
C GLY A 39 -11.55 -11.15 -10.60
N GLU A 40 -11.12 -10.03 -10.06
CA GLU A 40 -11.05 -8.76 -10.78
C GLU A 40 -9.75 -8.65 -11.59
N ASP A 41 -9.80 -7.86 -12.65
CA ASP A 41 -8.62 -7.46 -13.44
C ASP A 41 -7.94 -6.30 -12.71
N VAL A 42 -6.82 -6.60 -12.07
CA VAL A 42 -6.16 -5.67 -11.12
C VAL A 42 -4.92 -5.05 -11.73
N HIS A 43 -4.82 -3.71 -11.60
CA HIS A 43 -3.62 -2.95 -11.97
C HIS A 43 -3.09 -2.19 -10.75
N LEU A 44 -1.86 -2.49 -10.33
CA LEU A 44 -1.15 -1.79 -9.25
C LEU A 44 0.04 -1.00 -9.81
N LEU A 45 -0.03 0.33 -9.69
CA LEU A 45 1.03 1.27 -10.08
C LEU A 45 1.88 1.67 -8.88
N THR A 46 3.18 1.70 -9.05
CA THR A 46 4.14 2.34 -8.15
C THR A 46 5.22 3.05 -8.97
N GLY A 47 6.20 3.69 -8.35
CA GLY A 47 7.27 4.33 -9.10
C GLY A 47 8.17 5.24 -8.27
N THR A 48 8.94 6.06 -8.96
CA THR A 48 9.91 7.01 -8.38
C THR A 48 9.70 8.43 -8.89
N ASP A 49 9.81 9.38 -7.94
CA ASP A 49 9.87 10.81 -8.20
C ASP A 49 11.34 11.24 -8.26
N GLU A 50 11.75 11.70 -9.44
CA GLU A 50 13.16 11.89 -9.80
C GLU A 50 13.54 13.33 -10.09
N HIS A 51 12.57 14.26 -10.07
CA HIS A 51 12.79 15.68 -10.32
C HIS A 51 12.83 16.50 -9.01
N GLY A 52 13.09 17.80 -9.13
CA GLY A 52 13.05 18.74 -8.02
C GLY A 52 14.41 19.06 -7.40
N LEU A 53 14.37 20.06 -6.50
CA LEU A 53 15.57 20.63 -5.89
C LEU A 53 16.32 19.64 -5.00
N LYS A 54 15.60 18.76 -4.29
CA LYS A 54 16.23 17.74 -3.43
C LYS A 54 17.11 16.78 -4.19
N ILE A 55 16.66 16.36 -5.37
CA ILE A 55 17.42 15.41 -6.21
C ILE A 55 18.62 16.13 -6.79
N GLN A 56 18.46 17.37 -7.26
CA GLN A 56 19.58 18.16 -7.73
C GLN A 56 20.65 18.35 -6.64
N GLN A 57 20.26 18.75 -5.43
CA GLN A 57 21.19 18.92 -4.30
C GLN A 57 21.89 17.61 -3.91
N ALA A 58 21.18 16.48 -3.94
CA ALA A 58 21.75 15.18 -3.65
C ALA A 58 22.77 14.74 -4.73
N ALA A 59 22.48 15.02 -5.99
CA ALA A 59 23.38 14.77 -7.12
C ALA A 59 24.63 15.65 -7.05
N ASP A 60 24.48 16.94 -6.78
CA ASP A 60 25.57 17.89 -6.61
C ASP A 60 26.49 17.45 -5.47
N ALA A 61 25.93 17.03 -4.34
CA ALA A 61 26.69 16.49 -3.21
C ALA A 61 27.44 15.18 -3.54
N ALA A 62 26.89 14.39 -4.46
CA ALA A 62 27.53 13.15 -4.95
C ALA A 62 28.51 13.40 -6.12
N GLY A 63 28.56 14.62 -6.68
CA GLY A 63 29.45 14.97 -7.79
C GLY A 63 29.04 14.35 -9.12
N VAL A 64 27.74 14.06 -9.33
CA VAL A 64 27.21 13.45 -10.55
C VAL A 64 26.03 14.29 -11.10
N SER A 65 25.58 14.02 -12.31
CA SER A 65 24.36 14.66 -12.82
C SER A 65 23.11 14.15 -12.08
N PRO A 66 22.03 14.95 -11.99
CA PRO A 66 20.77 14.51 -11.40
C PRO A 66 20.20 13.23 -12.04
N LYS A 67 20.35 13.06 -13.37
CA LYS A 67 19.93 11.86 -14.07
C LYS A 67 20.73 10.62 -13.64
N GLU A 68 22.06 10.72 -13.59
CA GLU A 68 22.91 9.62 -13.12
C GLU A 68 22.60 9.26 -11.67
N PHE A 69 22.36 10.28 -10.83
CA PHE A 69 21.95 10.05 -9.45
C PHE A 69 20.63 9.29 -9.36
N ALA A 70 19.59 9.76 -10.07
CA ALA A 70 18.29 9.10 -10.12
C ALA A 70 18.40 7.65 -10.63
N ASP A 71 19.19 7.43 -11.71
CA ASP A 71 19.44 6.09 -12.28
C ASP A 71 20.17 5.14 -11.31
N SER A 72 20.91 5.67 -10.36
CA SER A 72 21.58 4.87 -9.34
C SER A 72 20.67 4.46 -8.18
N ILE A 73 19.64 5.25 -7.88
CA ILE A 73 18.77 5.03 -6.71
C ILE A 73 17.43 4.35 -7.09
N ALA A 74 16.81 4.73 -8.22
CA ALA A 74 15.50 4.17 -8.62
C ALA A 74 15.48 2.63 -8.67
N PRO A 75 16.52 1.93 -9.17
CA PRO A 75 16.55 0.46 -9.13
C PRO A 75 16.51 -0.15 -7.73
N LEU A 76 16.95 0.58 -6.70
CA LEU A 76 16.91 0.08 -5.32
C LEU A 76 15.47 -0.02 -4.79
N PHE A 77 14.56 0.85 -5.26
CA PHE A 77 13.13 0.73 -4.98
C PHE A 77 12.53 -0.50 -5.66
N ALA A 78 12.79 -0.69 -6.95
CA ALA A 78 12.31 -1.87 -7.68
C ALA A 78 12.81 -3.18 -7.05
N GLN A 79 14.10 -3.26 -6.68
CA GLN A 79 14.68 -4.41 -5.98
C GLN A 79 14.06 -4.63 -4.59
N ALA A 80 13.76 -3.54 -3.85
CA ALA A 80 13.09 -3.66 -2.56
C ALA A 80 11.67 -4.21 -2.73
N TRP A 81 10.94 -3.77 -3.74
CA TRP A 81 9.59 -4.28 -4.02
C TRP A 81 9.62 -5.76 -4.45
N GLU A 82 10.56 -6.16 -5.26
CA GLU A 82 10.77 -7.58 -5.60
C GLU A 82 11.05 -8.41 -4.35
N ARG A 83 11.99 -7.99 -3.48
CA ARG A 83 12.32 -8.69 -2.23
C ARG A 83 11.15 -8.73 -1.24
N LEU A 84 10.26 -7.73 -1.24
CA LEU A 84 9.05 -7.68 -0.42
C LEU A 84 7.86 -8.42 -1.05
N ASN A 85 8.07 -9.08 -2.19
CA ASN A 85 7.05 -9.80 -2.95
C ASN A 85 5.85 -8.89 -3.30
N ILE A 86 6.13 -7.67 -3.75
CA ILE A 86 5.12 -6.74 -4.26
C ILE A 86 4.78 -7.08 -5.70
N THR A 87 3.50 -7.16 -6.03
CA THR A 87 2.98 -7.54 -7.36
C THR A 87 2.45 -6.34 -8.14
N HIS A 88 3.30 -5.29 -8.25
CA HIS A 88 2.97 -4.15 -9.10
C HIS A 88 3.01 -4.54 -10.58
N ASP A 89 2.15 -3.91 -11.37
CA ASP A 89 2.00 -4.16 -12.81
C ASP A 89 2.78 -3.12 -13.62
N ASP A 90 2.98 -1.91 -13.07
CA ASP A 90 3.80 -0.86 -13.68
C ASP A 90 4.66 -0.15 -12.61
N PHE A 91 5.87 0.25 -13.03
CA PHE A 91 6.81 1.04 -12.23
C PHE A 91 7.20 2.28 -13.02
N ILE A 92 6.50 3.40 -12.78
CA ILE A 92 6.75 4.64 -13.51
C ILE A 92 7.90 5.44 -12.90
N ARG A 93 8.70 6.06 -13.77
CA ARG A 93 9.74 7.03 -13.41
C ARG A 93 9.37 8.39 -13.99
N THR A 94 9.46 9.47 -13.21
CA THR A 94 9.12 10.81 -13.73
C THR A 94 10.07 11.29 -14.84
N THR A 95 11.24 10.67 -14.97
CA THR A 95 12.18 10.91 -16.09
C THR A 95 11.84 10.18 -17.39
N GLU A 96 10.78 9.35 -17.43
CA GLU A 96 10.37 8.67 -18.63
C GLU A 96 9.72 9.61 -19.66
N PRO A 97 9.95 9.38 -20.97
CA PRO A 97 9.33 10.20 -22.02
C PRO A 97 7.80 10.22 -21.97
N ARG A 98 7.15 9.07 -21.63
CA ARG A 98 5.68 8.98 -21.51
C ARG A 98 5.15 9.90 -20.41
N HIS A 99 5.88 10.01 -19.29
CA HIS A 99 5.52 10.90 -18.21
C HIS A 99 5.67 12.38 -18.62
N ALA A 100 6.81 12.75 -19.17
CA ALA A 100 7.05 14.11 -19.63
C ALA A 100 6.02 14.59 -20.67
N ALA A 101 5.59 13.71 -21.59
CA ALA A 101 4.55 14.03 -22.56
C ALA A 101 3.20 14.35 -21.89
N GLY A 102 2.78 13.52 -20.90
CA GLY A 102 1.53 13.73 -20.18
C GLY A 102 1.55 14.95 -19.26
N VAL A 103 2.67 15.20 -18.55
CA VAL A 103 2.84 16.42 -17.74
C VAL A 103 2.68 17.68 -18.59
N LYS A 104 3.33 17.74 -19.74
CA LYS A 104 3.19 18.86 -20.66
C LYS A 104 1.76 19.04 -21.15
N LYS A 105 1.07 17.94 -21.49
CA LYS A 105 -0.35 17.98 -21.91
C LYS A 105 -1.25 18.49 -20.77
N LEU A 106 -1.03 18.06 -19.52
CA LEU A 106 -1.79 18.50 -18.35
C LEU A 106 -1.56 19.99 -18.05
N LEU A 107 -0.29 20.42 -18.03
CA LEU A 107 0.09 21.81 -17.86
C LEU A 107 -0.59 22.70 -18.92
N GLN A 108 -0.51 22.31 -20.18
CA GLN A 108 -1.11 23.08 -21.28
C GLN A 108 -2.64 23.15 -21.12
N ALA A 109 -3.29 22.04 -20.75
CA ALA A 109 -4.73 22.02 -20.55
C ALA A 109 -5.18 22.98 -19.43
N CYS A 110 -4.47 22.99 -18.29
CA CYS A 110 -4.75 23.93 -17.19
C CYS A 110 -4.44 25.40 -17.58
N TYR A 111 -3.41 25.64 -18.37
CA TYR A 111 -3.06 26.95 -18.89
C TYR A 111 -4.12 27.48 -19.87
N ASP A 112 -4.57 26.66 -20.81
CA ASP A 112 -5.60 26.99 -21.80
C ASP A 112 -6.98 27.22 -21.14
N ALA A 113 -7.23 26.54 -19.99
CA ALA A 113 -8.42 26.77 -19.17
C ALA A 113 -8.39 28.14 -18.44
N GLY A 114 -7.26 28.83 -18.44
CA GLY A 114 -7.08 30.10 -17.72
C GLY A 114 -6.87 29.93 -16.21
N ASP A 115 -6.53 28.72 -15.76
CA ASP A 115 -6.31 28.42 -14.34
C ASP A 115 -4.82 28.46 -13.95
N ILE A 116 -3.93 28.74 -14.92
CA ILE A 116 -2.51 29.01 -14.67
C ILE A 116 -2.19 30.41 -15.21
N GLU A 117 -1.65 31.28 -14.35
CA GLU A 117 -1.31 32.67 -14.67
C GLU A 117 0.08 33.01 -14.13
N ALA A 118 0.82 33.90 -14.82
CA ALA A 118 2.09 34.42 -14.35
C ALA A 118 1.87 35.43 -13.20
N ASP A 119 2.66 35.31 -12.13
CA ASP A 119 2.60 36.22 -10.98
C ASP A 119 3.96 36.23 -10.26
N MET A 120 4.18 37.26 -9.41
CA MET A 120 5.37 37.34 -8.56
C MET A 120 5.15 36.57 -7.26
N TYR A 121 5.91 35.52 -7.05
CA TYR A 121 5.96 34.86 -5.74
C TYR A 121 6.83 35.67 -4.77
N ARG A 122 6.29 35.91 -3.58
CA ARG A 122 7.01 36.47 -2.44
C ARG A 122 6.60 35.71 -1.18
N GLY A 123 7.48 34.92 -0.62
CA GLY A 123 7.14 34.14 0.57
C GLY A 123 8.22 33.15 0.98
N GLN A 124 7.85 32.28 1.88
CA GLN A 124 8.73 31.29 2.50
C GLN A 124 8.69 29.95 1.76
N TYR A 125 9.83 29.37 1.53
CA TYR A 125 9.98 28.07 0.89
C TYR A 125 10.66 27.08 1.81
N CYS A 126 10.04 25.91 2.00
CA CYS A 126 10.64 24.78 2.72
C CYS A 126 11.25 23.78 1.74
N VAL A 127 12.57 23.68 1.70
CA VAL A 127 13.29 22.71 0.87
C VAL A 127 12.91 21.26 1.24
N ALA A 128 12.60 20.99 2.52
CA ALA A 128 12.33 19.64 2.98
C ALA A 128 11.01 19.05 2.45
N CYS A 129 9.96 19.83 2.24
CA CYS A 129 8.73 19.39 1.59
C CYS A 129 8.57 19.94 0.17
N GLU A 130 9.55 20.73 -0.27
CA GLU A 130 9.50 21.44 -1.56
C GLU A 130 8.20 22.24 -1.73
N ALA A 131 7.72 22.87 -0.64
CA ALA A 131 6.47 23.61 -0.61
C ALA A 131 6.67 25.05 -0.21
N TYR A 132 5.79 25.89 -0.74
CA TYR A 132 5.67 27.29 -0.40
C TYR A 132 4.72 27.47 0.77
N PHE A 133 5.00 28.46 1.62
CA PHE A 133 4.20 28.84 2.77
C PHE A 133 4.06 30.35 2.84
N ILE A 134 2.89 30.84 3.22
CA ILE A 134 2.72 32.21 3.69
C ILE A 134 3.19 32.30 5.15
N GLU A 135 3.49 33.51 5.62
CA GLU A 135 4.07 33.69 6.94
C GLU A 135 3.16 33.20 8.06
N GLU A 136 1.84 33.31 7.87
CA GLU A 136 0.79 32.86 8.79
C GLU A 136 0.70 31.33 8.93
N GLU A 137 1.19 30.58 7.97
CA GLU A 137 1.24 29.10 8.01
C GLU A 137 2.44 28.57 8.78
N LEU A 138 3.44 29.42 9.08
CA LEU A 138 4.64 28.99 9.76
C LEU A 138 4.41 28.86 11.27
N ILE A 139 5.03 27.84 11.87
CA ILE A 139 5.08 27.67 13.32
C ILE A 139 6.45 28.14 13.81
N GLU A 140 6.48 29.25 14.57
CA GLU A 140 7.72 29.89 15.06
C GLU A 140 8.73 30.17 13.93
N GLY A 141 8.24 30.59 12.75
CA GLY A 141 9.06 30.87 11.57
C GLY A 141 9.56 29.62 10.83
N LYS A 142 9.06 28.42 11.20
CA LYS A 142 9.47 27.15 10.63
C LYS A 142 8.33 26.47 9.89
N CYS A 143 8.70 25.58 8.96
CA CYS A 143 7.76 24.74 8.24
C CYS A 143 6.91 23.88 9.20
N PRO A 144 5.58 23.94 9.13
CA PRO A 144 4.69 23.21 10.04
C PRO A 144 4.79 21.67 9.91
N ILE A 145 5.31 21.18 8.78
CA ILE A 145 5.43 19.74 8.50
C ILE A 145 6.75 19.18 9.01
N HIS A 146 7.85 19.91 8.81
CA HIS A 146 9.22 19.41 9.08
C HIS A 146 9.91 20.11 10.24
N MET A 147 9.31 21.18 10.80
CA MET A 147 9.89 22.02 11.86
C MET A 147 11.31 22.53 11.51
N LYS A 148 11.57 22.71 10.20
CA LYS A 148 12.82 23.26 9.67
C LYS A 148 12.64 24.69 9.24
N GLU A 149 13.73 25.45 9.30
CA GLU A 149 13.76 26.82 8.80
C GLU A 149 13.39 26.86 7.32
N THR A 150 12.70 27.93 6.93
CA THR A 150 12.30 28.21 5.55
C THR A 150 13.22 29.28 4.96
N THR A 151 13.26 29.37 3.66
CA THR A 151 14.04 30.38 2.94
C THR A 151 13.07 31.34 2.25
N TYR A 152 13.27 32.66 2.43
CA TYR A 152 12.50 33.66 1.69
C TYR A 152 12.91 33.62 0.21
N VAL A 153 11.91 33.56 -0.67
CA VAL A 153 12.10 33.52 -2.13
C VAL A 153 11.23 34.61 -2.77
N GLU A 154 11.80 35.34 -3.71
CA GLU A 154 11.09 36.26 -4.59
C GLU A 154 11.47 35.91 -6.04
N GLU A 155 10.50 35.40 -6.80
CA GLU A 155 10.71 35.05 -8.20
C GLU A 155 9.40 35.14 -8.99
N GLU A 156 9.52 35.45 -10.30
CA GLU A 156 8.40 35.39 -11.23
C GLU A 156 8.12 33.91 -11.54
N ASN A 157 6.91 33.44 -11.22
CA ASN A 157 6.47 32.06 -11.41
C ASN A 157 5.09 32.01 -12.07
N TYR A 158 4.70 30.83 -12.54
CA TYR A 158 3.32 30.56 -12.93
C TYR A 158 2.60 29.92 -11.74
N PHE A 159 1.35 30.38 -11.49
CA PHE A 159 0.52 29.94 -10.36
C PHE A 159 -0.73 29.25 -10.86
N PHE A 160 -1.06 28.13 -10.27
CA PHE A 160 -2.37 27.50 -10.39
C PHE A 160 -3.35 28.17 -9.44
N ARG A 161 -4.48 28.62 -9.95
CA ARG A 161 -5.52 29.36 -9.23
C ARG A 161 -6.42 28.41 -8.42
N LEU A 162 -5.82 27.73 -7.44
CA LEU A 162 -6.49 26.74 -6.60
C LEU A 162 -7.69 27.32 -5.87
N SER A 163 -7.65 28.59 -5.47
CA SER A 163 -8.75 29.32 -4.82
C SER A 163 -10.05 29.32 -5.61
N ARG A 164 -10.01 29.17 -6.94
CA ARG A 164 -11.20 29.06 -7.80
C ARG A 164 -11.92 27.70 -7.70
N PHE A 165 -11.31 26.71 -7.06
CA PHE A 165 -11.81 25.33 -7.03
C PHE A 165 -12.49 24.95 -5.71
N GLU A 166 -12.56 25.83 -4.72
CA GLU A 166 -13.09 25.55 -3.39
C GLU A 166 -14.52 24.98 -3.46
N ASP A 167 -15.46 25.68 -4.09
CA ASP A 167 -16.86 25.22 -4.21
C ASP A 167 -16.98 23.92 -5.02
N ARG A 168 -16.16 23.77 -6.09
CA ARG A 168 -16.18 22.57 -6.93
C ARG A 168 -15.67 21.34 -6.16
N LEU A 169 -14.62 21.49 -5.37
CA LEU A 169 -14.08 20.44 -4.51
C LEU A 169 -15.07 20.08 -3.41
N LEU A 170 -15.64 21.06 -2.70
CA LEU A 170 -16.65 20.81 -1.66
C LEU A 170 -17.85 20.08 -2.22
N LYS A 171 -18.35 20.50 -3.40
CA LYS A 171 -19.47 19.81 -4.07
C LYS A 171 -19.10 18.39 -4.48
N TRP A 172 -17.89 18.17 -5.01
CA TRP A 172 -17.45 16.83 -5.41
C TRP A 172 -17.39 15.89 -4.19
N TYR A 173 -16.87 16.34 -3.05
CA TYR A 173 -16.82 15.54 -1.81
C TYR A 173 -18.20 15.30 -1.20
N GLU A 174 -19.13 16.25 -1.33
CA GLU A 174 -20.53 16.05 -0.94
C GLU A 174 -21.18 14.92 -1.75
N ASP A 175 -20.91 14.87 -3.06
CA ASP A 175 -21.43 13.84 -3.96
C ASP A 175 -20.69 12.48 -3.78
N HIS A 176 -19.48 12.48 -3.18
CA HIS A 176 -18.64 11.30 -2.98
C HIS A 176 -18.22 11.14 -1.49
N PRO A 177 -19.17 10.93 -0.56
CA PRO A 177 -18.91 10.94 0.89
C PRO A 177 -17.96 9.82 1.37
N ASN A 178 -17.72 8.80 0.55
CA ASN A 178 -16.84 7.67 0.85
C ASN A 178 -15.51 7.71 0.08
N ALA A 179 -15.19 8.82 -0.58
CA ALA A 179 -13.99 8.91 -1.40
C ALA A 179 -12.69 8.83 -0.58
N ILE A 180 -12.72 9.10 0.73
CA ILE A 180 -11.54 9.02 1.59
C ILE A 180 -11.73 7.96 2.67
N THR A 181 -10.79 7.01 2.72
CA THR A 181 -10.75 5.95 3.72
C THR A 181 -9.46 6.07 4.55
N PRO A 182 -9.53 6.00 5.90
CA PRO A 182 -10.74 5.95 6.73
C PRO A 182 -11.48 7.29 6.76
N GLY A 183 -12.80 7.25 6.98
CA GLY A 183 -13.68 8.42 6.86
C GLY A 183 -13.34 9.63 7.76
N PHE A 184 -12.65 9.44 8.88
CA PHE A 184 -12.22 10.57 9.71
C PHE A 184 -11.20 11.48 9.00
N ARG A 185 -10.46 10.99 8.00
CA ARG A 185 -9.55 11.78 7.17
C ARG A 185 -10.29 12.74 6.22
N MET A 186 -11.53 12.43 5.87
CA MET A 186 -12.39 13.33 5.11
C MET A 186 -12.59 14.67 5.85
N ASN A 187 -12.74 14.64 7.17
CA ASN A 187 -12.91 15.87 7.96
C ASN A 187 -11.68 16.77 7.90
N GLU A 188 -10.48 16.19 7.83
CA GLU A 188 -9.22 16.92 7.69
C GLU A 188 -9.18 17.66 6.33
N VAL A 189 -9.54 16.96 5.25
CA VAL A 189 -9.59 17.52 3.88
C VAL A 189 -10.64 18.62 3.77
N LEU A 190 -11.86 18.36 4.24
CA LEU A 190 -12.94 19.35 4.22
C LEU A 190 -12.62 20.57 5.10
N GLY A 191 -11.96 20.37 6.25
CA GLY A 191 -11.49 21.44 7.10
C GLY A 191 -10.45 22.32 6.41
N PHE A 192 -9.51 21.70 5.68
CA PHE A 192 -8.52 22.43 4.91
C PHE A 192 -9.15 23.26 3.78
N ILE A 193 -10.09 22.69 3.00
CA ILE A 193 -10.77 23.40 1.91
C ILE A 193 -11.58 24.58 2.47
N LYS A 194 -12.38 24.36 3.53
CA LYS A 194 -13.22 25.42 4.16
C LYS A 194 -12.42 26.51 4.87
N GLY A 195 -11.14 26.25 5.15
CA GLY A 195 -10.22 27.24 5.71
C GLY A 195 -9.78 28.30 4.70
N GLY A 196 -10.16 28.14 3.42
CA GLY A 196 -9.76 28.98 2.30
C GLY A 196 -8.54 28.40 1.57
N LEU A 197 -8.67 28.25 0.25
CA LEU A 197 -7.60 27.74 -0.59
C LEU A 197 -6.72 28.85 -1.14
N HIS A 198 -5.41 28.67 -1.08
CA HIS A 198 -4.43 29.58 -1.64
C HIS A 198 -3.86 29.05 -2.95
N ASP A 199 -3.64 29.98 -3.89
CA ASP A 199 -2.98 29.67 -5.17
C ASP A 199 -1.55 29.21 -4.92
N PHE A 200 -1.05 28.28 -5.73
CA PHE A 200 0.29 27.75 -5.56
C PHE A 200 1.10 27.81 -6.85
N SER A 201 2.41 27.99 -6.71
CA SER A 201 3.32 28.02 -7.86
C SER A 201 3.42 26.65 -8.52
N VAL A 202 3.28 26.61 -9.84
CA VAL A 202 3.43 25.41 -10.67
C VAL A 202 4.72 25.40 -11.48
N SER A 203 5.57 26.39 -11.31
CA SER A 203 6.83 26.50 -12.03
C SER A 203 8.00 26.93 -11.15
N ARG A 204 9.20 26.70 -11.66
CA ARG A 204 10.48 27.12 -11.07
C ARG A 204 11.37 27.66 -12.16
N LYS A 205 11.91 28.86 -11.96
CA LYS A 205 12.84 29.53 -12.85
C LYS A 205 14.30 29.20 -12.53
N THR A 206 14.60 29.06 -11.24
CA THR A 206 15.96 28.86 -10.73
C THR A 206 16.41 27.39 -10.76
N LEU A 207 15.50 26.46 -10.99
CA LEU A 207 15.77 25.01 -11.07
C LEU A 207 15.90 24.60 -12.55
N THR A 208 16.91 23.81 -12.86
CA THR A 208 17.14 23.31 -14.24
C THR A 208 16.76 21.84 -14.39
N TRP A 209 16.62 21.09 -13.29
CA TRP A 209 16.26 19.68 -13.30
C TRP A 209 14.76 19.48 -13.10
N GLY A 210 14.04 19.30 -14.19
CA GLY A 210 12.59 19.15 -14.24
C GLY A 210 12.07 19.19 -15.68
N ILE A 211 10.76 19.11 -15.86
CA ILE A 211 10.09 19.13 -17.18
C ILE A 211 9.84 20.59 -17.55
N PRO A 212 10.37 21.09 -18.71
CA PRO A 212 10.13 22.45 -19.16
C PRO A 212 8.65 22.71 -19.46
N LEU A 213 8.16 23.90 -19.07
CA LEU A 213 6.80 24.34 -19.39
C LEU A 213 6.59 24.42 -20.92
N PRO A 214 5.43 24.02 -21.45
CA PRO A 214 5.17 24.04 -22.90
C PRO A 214 5.22 25.44 -23.50
N TRP A 215 4.74 26.45 -22.78
CA TRP A 215 4.63 27.85 -23.25
C TRP A 215 5.81 28.71 -22.84
N ASP A 216 6.60 28.30 -21.86
CA ASP A 216 7.80 29.02 -21.39
C ASP A 216 8.90 28.06 -20.94
N PRO A 217 9.78 27.60 -21.88
CA PRO A 217 10.84 26.64 -21.57
C PRO A 217 11.93 27.16 -20.62
N SER A 218 11.91 28.45 -20.25
CA SER A 218 12.82 29.02 -19.25
C SER A 218 12.45 28.62 -17.80
N HIS A 219 11.25 28.05 -17.64
CA HIS A 219 10.75 27.51 -16.39
C HIS A 219 10.59 25.99 -16.48
N VAL A 220 10.81 25.27 -15.39
CA VAL A 220 10.45 23.86 -15.26
C VAL A 220 9.23 23.70 -14.37
N ALA A 221 8.50 22.60 -14.56
CA ALA A 221 7.33 22.25 -13.74
C ALA A 221 7.73 22.12 -12.26
N TYR A 222 6.88 22.63 -11.39
CA TYR A 222 7.00 22.41 -9.96
C TYR A 222 6.80 20.92 -9.63
N VAL A 223 7.64 20.38 -8.75
CA VAL A 223 7.74 18.96 -8.49
C VAL A 223 6.40 18.28 -8.15
N TRP A 224 5.52 18.92 -7.40
CA TRP A 224 4.21 18.34 -7.08
C TRP A 224 3.24 18.31 -8.27
N PHE A 225 3.32 19.29 -9.18
CA PHE A 225 2.53 19.24 -10.42
C PHE A 225 3.03 18.12 -11.33
N ASP A 226 4.34 17.97 -11.42
CA ASP A 226 5.02 16.90 -12.13
C ASP A 226 4.68 15.54 -11.53
N ALA A 227 4.99 15.34 -10.25
CA ALA A 227 4.81 14.08 -9.56
C ALA A 227 3.37 13.56 -9.60
N LEU A 228 2.36 14.41 -9.29
CA LEU A 228 0.95 13.99 -9.27
C LEU A 228 0.44 13.51 -10.64
N ALA A 229 0.98 14.03 -11.72
CA ALA A 229 0.60 13.61 -13.06
C ALA A 229 0.98 12.14 -13.38
N ASN A 230 1.88 11.51 -12.59
CA ASN A 230 2.27 10.10 -12.82
C ASN A 230 1.06 9.17 -12.91
N TYR A 231 0.03 9.40 -12.12
CA TYR A 231 -1.15 8.56 -12.02
C TYR A 231 -1.94 8.45 -13.33
N ILE A 232 -1.97 9.53 -14.12
CA ILE A 232 -2.65 9.55 -15.42
C ILE A 232 -1.68 9.18 -16.56
N THR A 233 -0.41 9.58 -16.45
CA THR A 233 0.58 9.32 -17.53
C THR A 233 0.92 7.85 -17.61
N ALA A 234 0.96 7.13 -16.50
CA ALA A 234 1.16 5.68 -16.48
C ALA A 234 0.07 4.91 -17.22
N VAL A 235 -1.17 5.41 -17.21
CA VAL A 235 -2.30 4.78 -17.88
C VAL A 235 -2.60 5.37 -19.26
N GLY A 236 -1.67 6.16 -19.83
CA GLY A 236 -1.71 6.57 -21.24
C GLY A 236 -2.03 8.04 -21.50
N TYR A 237 -2.31 8.86 -20.50
CA TYR A 237 -2.57 10.29 -20.73
C TYR A 237 -1.38 10.98 -21.41
N GLY A 238 -1.63 11.58 -22.57
CA GLY A 238 -0.61 12.24 -23.37
C GLY A 238 0.12 11.34 -24.37
N THR A 239 -0.13 10.02 -24.36
CA THR A 239 0.53 9.05 -25.27
C THR A 239 -0.43 8.07 -25.91
N ASP A 240 -1.49 7.64 -25.21
CA ASP A 240 -2.50 6.70 -25.70
C ASP A 240 -3.87 7.04 -25.08
N ASP A 241 -4.64 7.86 -25.78
CA ASP A 241 -5.97 8.30 -25.31
C ASP A 241 -6.96 7.13 -25.11
N LYS A 242 -6.79 6.02 -25.85
CA LYS A 242 -7.64 4.84 -25.68
C LYS A 242 -7.30 4.11 -24.38
N ALA A 243 -6.03 3.84 -24.13
CA ALA A 243 -5.59 3.23 -22.88
C ALA A 243 -5.98 4.09 -21.68
N PHE A 244 -5.85 5.41 -21.78
CA PHE A 244 -6.29 6.33 -20.74
C PHE A 244 -7.79 6.22 -20.46
N ALA A 245 -8.62 6.27 -21.48
CA ALA A 245 -10.09 6.17 -21.33
C ALA A 245 -10.54 4.81 -20.73
N GLU A 246 -9.78 3.74 -20.97
CA GLU A 246 -10.09 2.40 -20.47
C GLU A 246 -9.64 2.17 -19.01
N ASN A 247 -8.63 2.92 -18.53
CA ASN A 247 -7.98 2.66 -17.24
C ASN A 247 -8.09 3.82 -16.23
N TRP A 248 -8.61 4.98 -16.61
CA TRP A 248 -8.90 6.08 -15.72
C TRP A 248 -10.43 6.27 -15.56
N PRO A 249 -10.98 6.62 -14.37
CA PRO A 249 -10.28 6.86 -13.10
C PRO A 249 -9.92 5.59 -12.32
N VAL A 250 -8.82 5.66 -11.55
CA VAL A 250 -8.40 4.59 -10.65
C VAL A 250 -9.31 4.50 -9.41
N ASP A 251 -9.37 3.29 -8.79
CA ASP A 251 -10.21 3.07 -7.62
C ASP A 251 -9.61 3.67 -6.36
N TYR A 252 -8.30 3.49 -6.12
CA TYR A 252 -7.64 4.05 -4.95
C TYR A 252 -6.23 4.59 -5.23
N HIS A 253 -5.97 5.78 -4.70
CA HIS A 253 -4.62 6.22 -4.39
C HIS A 253 -4.31 5.88 -2.92
N PHE A 254 -3.34 4.99 -2.67
CA PHE A 254 -2.82 4.73 -1.33
C PHE A 254 -1.78 5.78 -1.01
N ILE A 255 -1.97 6.56 0.06
CA ILE A 255 -1.09 7.69 0.40
C ILE A 255 -0.83 7.76 1.91
N GLY A 256 0.25 8.43 2.29
CA GLY A 256 0.49 8.83 3.68
C GLY A 256 -0.26 10.11 4.03
N LYS A 257 -0.60 10.28 5.31
CA LYS A 257 -1.32 11.48 5.81
C LYS A 257 -0.56 12.80 5.59
N ASP A 258 0.75 12.77 5.48
CA ASP A 258 1.62 13.92 5.26
C ASP A 258 1.48 14.55 3.87
N ILE A 259 0.94 13.80 2.91
CA ILE A 259 0.73 14.27 1.53
C ILE A 259 -0.76 14.37 1.17
N ILE A 260 -1.65 14.31 2.18
CA ILE A 260 -3.11 14.28 1.99
C ILE A 260 -3.62 15.53 1.23
N ARG A 261 -3.12 16.73 1.54
CA ARG A 261 -3.57 17.95 0.86
C ARG A 261 -3.19 18.00 -0.61
N PHE A 262 -2.02 17.47 -0.98
CA PHE A 262 -1.59 17.41 -2.37
C PHE A 262 -2.46 16.44 -3.19
N HIS A 263 -2.79 15.29 -2.62
CA HIS A 263 -3.55 14.24 -3.31
C HIS A 263 -5.06 14.44 -3.26
N CYS A 264 -5.58 15.00 -2.15
CA CYS A 264 -7.02 15.14 -1.96
C CYS A 264 -7.55 16.56 -2.24
N VAL A 265 -6.67 17.56 -2.48
CA VAL A 265 -7.09 18.91 -2.80
C VAL A 265 -6.45 19.41 -4.11
N TYR A 266 -5.13 19.44 -4.19
CA TYR A 266 -4.42 19.96 -5.37
C TYR A 266 -4.67 19.08 -6.58
N TRP A 267 -4.49 17.75 -6.44
CA TRP A 267 -4.65 16.81 -7.54
C TRP A 267 -6.05 16.82 -8.17
N PRO A 268 -7.15 16.66 -7.42
CA PRO A 268 -8.48 16.75 -8.03
C PRO A 268 -8.77 18.13 -8.64
N ALA A 269 -8.25 19.23 -8.08
CA ALA A 269 -8.40 20.55 -8.69
C ALA A 269 -7.68 20.65 -10.04
N MET A 270 -6.46 20.14 -10.15
CA MET A 270 -5.69 20.09 -11.40
C MET A 270 -6.43 19.25 -12.47
N LEU A 271 -6.97 18.11 -12.08
CA LEU A 271 -7.77 17.26 -12.98
C LEU A 271 -9.04 17.97 -13.44
N MET A 272 -9.78 18.59 -12.52
CA MET A 272 -11.00 19.35 -12.83
C MET A 272 -10.70 20.53 -13.78
N SER A 273 -9.55 21.19 -13.63
CA SER A 273 -9.11 22.26 -14.55
C SER A 273 -8.87 21.72 -15.96
N ALA A 274 -8.26 20.55 -16.08
CA ALA A 274 -8.02 19.89 -17.36
C ALA A 274 -9.24 19.15 -17.92
N GLY A 275 -10.40 19.20 -17.27
CA GLY A 275 -11.61 18.48 -17.69
C GLY A 275 -11.52 16.97 -17.49
N ILE A 276 -10.67 16.50 -16.58
CA ILE A 276 -10.47 15.09 -16.24
C ILE A 276 -11.21 14.78 -14.95
N GLU A 277 -11.86 13.62 -14.89
CA GLU A 277 -12.54 13.16 -13.68
C GLU A 277 -11.51 12.83 -12.56
N PRO A 278 -11.75 13.23 -11.29
CA PRO A 278 -10.91 12.81 -10.16
C PRO A 278 -10.89 11.29 -9.97
N PRO A 279 -9.89 10.72 -9.27
CA PRO A 279 -9.90 9.30 -8.88
C PRO A 279 -11.11 8.99 -8.01
N LYS A 280 -11.56 7.72 -7.99
CA LYS A 280 -12.73 7.30 -7.20
C LYS A 280 -12.51 7.40 -5.70
N GLY A 281 -11.24 7.26 -5.24
CA GLY A 281 -10.95 7.36 -3.82
C GLY A 281 -9.49 7.42 -3.43
N TRP A 282 -9.28 7.71 -2.14
CA TRP A 282 -7.98 7.73 -1.47
C TRP A 282 -8.01 6.86 -0.22
N ALA A 283 -7.00 6.01 -0.08
CA ALA A 283 -6.72 5.26 1.13
C ALA A 283 -5.55 5.92 1.86
N VAL A 284 -5.84 6.57 3.00
CA VAL A 284 -4.89 7.42 3.71
C VAL A 284 -4.32 6.69 4.92
N GLY A 285 -3.06 6.29 4.86
CA GLY A 285 -2.33 5.65 5.95
C GLY A 285 -1.80 6.65 6.97
N GLY A 286 -1.68 6.21 8.23
CA GLY A 286 -0.90 6.90 9.25
C GLY A 286 0.60 6.70 9.07
N TRP A 287 1.40 7.28 9.94
CA TRP A 287 2.84 7.02 9.99
C TRP A 287 3.15 5.74 10.76
N LEU A 288 4.23 5.07 10.36
CA LEU A 288 4.92 4.16 11.25
C LEU A 288 6.05 4.95 11.95
N LEU A 289 5.85 5.14 13.25
CA LEU A 289 6.82 5.73 14.15
C LEU A 289 7.85 4.66 14.54
N VAL A 290 8.97 5.07 15.05
CA VAL A 290 9.97 4.18 15.66
C VAL A 290 10.26 4.74 17.05
N ASP A 291 9.95 3.97 18.07
CA ASP A 291 10.04 4.41 19.48
C ASP A 291 9.26 5.71 19.76
N GLY A 292 8.05 5.83 19.17
CA GLY A 292 7.17 6.99 19.30
C GLY A 292 7.57 8.22 18.48
N GLU A 293 8.66 8.15 17.71
CA GLU A 293 9.16 9.27 16.92
C GLU A 293 9.04 9.03 15.42
N LYS A 294 8.81 10.10 14.64
CA LYS A 294 8.83 10.03 13.18
C LYS A 294 10.24 9.67 12.69
N MET A 295 10.32 8.70 11.79
CA MET A 295 11.59 8.37 11.14
C MET A 295 12.18 9.56 10.41
N SER A 296 13.43 9.88 10.73
CA SER A 296 14.19 10.90 10.00
C SER A 296 15.67 10.55 9.93
N LYS A 297 16.34 11.02 8.86
CA LYS A 297 17.80 10.89 8.73
C LYS A 297 18.55 11.64 9.85
N THR A 298 17.95 12.70 10.37
CA THR A 298 18.55 13.56 11.39
C THR A 298 18.57 12.86 12.76
N THR A 299 17.52 12.09 13.08
CA THR A 299 17.44 11.30 14.32
C THR A 299 18.17 9.96 14.21
N GLY A 300 18.51 9.53 13.00
CA GLY A 300 19.21 8.26 12.76
C GLY A 300 18.34 7.01 12.98
N ASN A 301 17.02 7.18 13.17
CA ASN A 301 16.06 6.10 13.45
C ASN A 301 15.39 5.53 12.19
N VAL A 302 16.01 5.71 11.02
CA VAL A 302 15.48 5.17 9.75
C VAL A 302 15.69 3.66 9.69
N VAL A 303 14.60 2.91 9.67
CA VAL A 303 14.62 1.45 9.59
C VAL A 303 14.59 1.00 8.12
N ASN A 304 15.55 0.15 7.75
CA ASN A 304 15.60 -0.48 6.44
C ASN A 304 14.73 -1.75 6.44
N PRO A 305 13.68 -1.84 5.61
CA PRO A 305 12.80 -3.01 5.59
C PRO A 305 13.51 -4.30 5.16
N LEU A 306 14.61 -4.20 4.40
CA LEU A 306 15.34 -5.36 3.93
C LEU A 306 16.12 -6.05 5.05
N ASP A 307 16.59 -5.31 6.05
CA ASP A 307 17.26 -5.89 7.22
C ASP A 307 16.25 -6.67 8.09
N LEU A 308 15.01 -6.21 8.16
CA LEU A 308 13.95 -6.87 8.90
C LEU A 308 13.53 -8.20 8.24
N ILE A 309 13.41 -8.24 6.90
CA ILE A 309 13.07 -9.50 6.22
C ILE A 309 14.17 -10.55 6.32
N ASP A 310 15.41 -10.17 6.55
CA ASP A 310 16.50 -11.11 6.79
C ASP A 310 16.36 -11.79 8.17
N VAL A 311 15.62 -11.19 9.11
CA VAL A 311 15.34 -11.73 10.45
C VAL A 311 14.04 -12.54 10.49
N VAL A 312 12.93 -11.96 10.02
CA VAL A 312 11.58 -12.56 10.17
C VAL A 312 11.03 -13.16 8.87
N GLY A 313 11.78 -13.09 7.78
CA GLY A 313 11.30 -13.45 6.45
C GLY A 313 10.30 -12.42 5.88
N VAL A 314 10.04 -12.52 4.58
CA VAL A 314 9.16 -11.58 3.87
C VAL A 314 7.74 -11.62 4.44
N ASP A 315 7.17 -12.80 4.58
CA ASP A 315 5.79 -12.96 5.06
C ASP A 315 5.64 -12.54 6.53
N GLY A 316 6.66 -12.78 7.37
CA GLY A 316 6.67 -12.33 8.76
C GLY A 316 6.64 -10.81 8.86
N PHE A 317 7.43 -10.12 8.05
CA PHE A 317 7.44 -8.67 7.99
C PHE A 317 6.14 -8.10 7.43
N ARG A 318 5.62 -8.65 6.30
CA ARG A 318 4.33 -8.25 5.73
C ARG A 318 3.20 -8.40 6.75
N TYR A 319 3.15 -9.54 7.43
CA TYR A 319 2.16 -9.77 8.49
C TYR A 319 2.23 -8.70 9.58
N TYR A 320 3.42 -8.41 10.08
CA TYR A 320 3.62 -7.43 11.13
C TYR A 320 3.06 -6.05 10.73
N VAL A 321 3.48 -5.52 9.59
CA VAL A 321 3.06 -4.17 9.18
C VAL A 321 1.56 -4.08 8.84
N LEU A 322 0.91 -5.19 8.45
CA LEU A 322 -0.52 -5.24 8.17
C LEU A 322 -1.37 -5.46 9.44
N ALA A 323 -0.82 -6.11 10.46
CA ALA A 323 -1.55 -6.49 11.68
C ALA A 323 -1.34 -5.50 12.83
N GLU A 324 -0.23 -4.75 12.85
CA GLU A 324 0.20 -3.99 14.04
C GLU A 324 -0.72 -2.82 14.34
N THR A 325 -1.20 -2.11 13.31
CA THR A 325 -2.00 -0.91 13.56
C THR A 325 -3.29 -0.88 12.75
N THR A 326 -4.29 -0.18 13.26
CA THR A 326 -5.51 0.12 12.51
C THR A 326 -5.16 1.11 11.39
N TYR A 327 -5.46 0.74 10.15
CA TYR A 327 -5.14 1.57 8.99
C TYR A 327 -5.72 2.99 9.11
N GLY A 328 -4.88 3.96 8.83
CA GLY A 328 -5.18 5.39 8.98
C GLY A 328 -4.68 6.01 10.29
N ASN A 329 -4.46 5.22 11.35
CA ASN A 329 -3.82 5.65 12.58
C ASN A 329 -2.30 5.53 12.49
N ASP A 330 -1.60 6.27 13.33
CA ASP A 330 -0.16 6.07 13.50
C ASP A 330 0.08 4.75 14.24
N GLY A 331 1.07 3.99 13.78
CA GLY A 331 1.59 2.80 14.45
C GLY A 331 2.99 3.05 14.97
N ASP A 332 3.40 2.26 15.97
CA ASP A 332 4.74 2.31 16.51
C ASP A 332 5.47 1.00 16.22
N PHE A 333 6.59 1.11 15.52
CA PHE A 333 7.46 -0.02 15.21
C PHE A 333 8.51 -0.19 16.32
N SER A 334 8.67 -1.44 16.77
CA SER A 334 9.81 -1.85 17.60
C SER A 334 10.24 -3.27 17.23
N ASP A 335 11.53 -3.55 17.37
CA ASP A 335 12.09 -4.88 17.14
C ASP A 335 11.48 -5.91 18.11
N GLU A 336 11.26 -5.52 19.36
CA GLU A 336 10.61 -6.36 20.37
C GLU A 336 9.17 -6.71 19.95
N GLY A 337 8.39 -5.71 19.50
CA GLY A 337 7.03 -5.88 18.98
C GLY A 337 6.98 -6.83 17.78
N LEU A 338 7.91 -6.66 16.84
CA LEU A 338 8.06 -7.53 15.67
C LEU A 338 8.31 -8.99 16.08
N ILE A 339 9.30 -9.25 16.92
CA ILE A 339 9.66 -10.60 17.38
C ILE A 339 8.52 -11.22 18.19
N LYS A 340 7.91 -10.44 19.10
CA LYS A 340 6.79 -10.89 19.91
C LYS A 340 5.61 -11.32 19.05
N ARG A 341 5.18 -10.49 18.10
CA ARG A 341 4.06 -10.80 17.20
C ARG A 341 4.39 -11.96 16.27
N PHE A 342 5.58 -12.02 15.70
CA PHE A 342 6.04 -13.15 14.93
C PHE A 342 5.95 -14.47 15.71
N ASN A 343 6.44 -14.48 16.94
CA ASN A 343 6.41 -15.68 17.75
C ASN A 343 4.98 -16.07 18.19
N SER A 344 4.14 -15.10 18.60
CA SER A 344 2.78 -15.37 19.09
C SER A 344 1.84 -15.81 17.99
N ASP A 345 1.79 -15.03 16.91
CA ASP A 345 0.74 -15.15 15.90
C ASP A 345 1.15 -16.11 14.78
N LEU A 346 2.41 -16.09 14.39
CA LEU A 346 2.90 -16.90 13.28
C LEU A 346 3.49 -18.22 13.77
N ALA A 347 4.52 -18.21 14.62
CA ALA A 347 5.17 -19.44 15.03
C ALA A 347 4.28 -20.32 15.95
N ASN A 348 3.72 -19.73 17.01
CA ASN A 348 2.95 -20.47 18.03
C ASN A 348 1.48 -20.69 17.64
N ASN A 349 0.93 -19.94 16.69
CA ASN A 349 -0.47 -20.10 16.27
C ASN A 349 -0.57 -20.78 14.90
N LEU A 350 -0.40 -20.06 13.78
CA LEU A 350 -0.55 -20.62 12.42
C LEU A 350 0.46 -21.74 12.14
N GLY A 351 1.74 -21.51 12.44
CA GLY A 351 2.82 -22.48 12.20
C GLY A 351 2.64 -23.74 13.03
N ASN A 352 2.28 -23.60 14.31
CA ASN A 352 1.99 -24.72 15.18
C ASN A 352 0.76 -25.52 14.74
N LEU A 353 -0.32 -24.82 14.31
CA LEU A 353 -1.52 -25.48 13.78
C LEU A 353 -1.18 -26.36 12.58
N ALA A 354 -0.50 -25.81 11.58
CA ALA A 354 -0.10 -26.56 10.38
C ALA A 354 0.79 -27.77 10.72
N ALA A 355 1.76 -27.60 11.61
CA ALA A 355 2.66 -28.67 12.03
C ALA A 355 1.94 -29.79 12.82
N ARG A 356 1.00 -29.40 13.71
CA ARG A 356 0.18 -30.36 14.49
C ARG A 356 -0.73 -31.17 13.58
N VAL A 357 -1.45 -30.50 12.67
CA VAL A 357 -2.32 -31.18 11.70
C VAL A 357 -1.53 -32.16 10.90
N ALA A 358 -0.42 -31.79 10.28
CA ALA A 358 0.42 -32.68 9.49
C ALA A 358 0.98 -33.87 10.31
N THR A 359 1.42 -33.61 11.56
CA THR A 359 1.96 -34.65 12.44
C THR A 359 0.89 -35.69 12.82
N VAL A 360 -0.34 -35.26 13.10
CA VAL A 360 -1.42 -36.20 13.46
C VAL A 360 -1.88 -36.98 12.23
N VAL A 361 -2.01 -36.34 11.07
CA VAL A 361 -2.33 -37.02 9.80
C VAL A 361 -1.28 -38.08 9.46
N GLU A 362 0.00 -37.75 9.60
CA GLU A 362 1.08 -38.71 9.39
C GLU A 362 0.93 -39.93 10.30
N LYS A 363 0.74 -39.74 11.60
CA LYS A 363 0.74 -40.81 12.61
C LYS A 363 -0.56 -41.59 12.70
N LYS A 364 -1.72 -40.95 12.46
CA LYS A 364 -3.04 -41.51 12.72
C LYS A 364 -3.86 -41.81 11.47
N CYS A 365 -3.56 -41.09 10.36
CA CYS A 365 -4.26 -41.24 9.08
C CYS A 365 -3.34 -41.80 7.97
N GLY A 366 -2.17 -42.34 8.31
CA GLY A 366 -1.22 -42.93 7.33
C GLY A 366 -0.62 -41.92 6.35
N GLY A 367 -0.54 -40.65 6.71
CA GLY A 367 -0.02 -39.56 5.85
C GLY A 367 -0.97 -39.12 4.75
N VAL A 368 -2.21 -39.63 4.74
CA VAL A 368 -3.25 -39.27 3.76
C VAL A 368 -4.32 -38.45 4.46
N GLY A 369 -4.55 -37.23 3.98
CA GLY A 369 -5.55 -36.34 4.54
C GLY A 369 -6.97 -36.87 4.34
N PRO A 370 -7.77 -37.00 5.42
CA PRO A 370 -9.18 -37.39 5.31
C PRO A 370 -10.05 -36.28 4.74
N ALA A 371 -11.20 -36.60 4.17
CA ALA A 371 -12.20 -35.62 3.76
C ALA A 371 -12.83 -34.90 4.95
N SER A 372 -13.22 -33.64 4.76
CA SER A 372 -13.98 -32.86 5.76
C SER A 372 -15.41 -33.35 5.88
N SER A 373 -16.01 -33.18 7.08
CA SER A 373 -17.44 -33.42 7.32
C SER A 373 -18.27 -32.17 7.04
N SER A 374 -19.49 -32.35 6.49
CA SER A 374 -20.46 -31.27 6.34
C SER A 374 -20.96 -30.71 7.69
N ASP A 375 -21.00 -31.55 8.72
CA ASP A 375 -21.56 -31.25 10.05
C ASP A 375 -20.49 -30.74 11.03
N SER A 376 -19.39 -30.21 10.52
CA SER A 376 -18.30 -29.69 11.35
C SER A 376 -18.70 -28.40 12.09
N PRO A 377 -18.38 -28.29 13.39
CA PRO A 377 -18.59 -27.04 14.13
C PRO A 377 -17.71 -25.88 13.58
N LEU A 378 -16.64 -26.20 12.84
CA LEU A 378 -15.79 -25.21 12.20
C LEU A 378 -16.42 -24.59 10.95
N ALA A 379 -17.48 -25.20 10.37
CA ALA A 379 -18.07 -24.73 9.11
C ALA A 379 -18.69 -23.32 9.25
N GLU A 380 -19.46 -23.08 10.31
CA GLU A 380 -20.05 -21.76 10.59
C GLU A 380 -19.02 -20.71 10.94
N ILE A 381 -17.99 -21.10 11.71
CA ILE A 381 -16.86 -20.22 12.07
C ILE A 381 -16.09 -19.81 10.81
N ALA A 382 -15.85 -20.76 9.90
CA ALA A 382 -15.18 -20.49 8.63
C ALA A 382 -16.00 -19.55 7.75
N ALA A 383 -17.31 -19.76 7.65
CA ALA A 383 -18.21 -18.87 6.89
C ALA A 383 -18.20 -17.43 7.46
N THR A 384 -18.25 -17.30 8.77
CA THR A 384 -18.13 -16.01 9.48
C THR A 384 -16.78 -15.35 9.20
N ALA A 385 -15.67 -16.10 9.31
CA ALA A 385 -14.33 -15.59 9.03
C ALA A 385 -14.20 -15.10 7.59
N VAL A 386 -14.75 -15.81 6.60
CA VAL A 386 -14.79 -15.39 5.19
C VAL A 386 -15.53 -14.07 5.03
N ALA A 387 -16.72 -13.94 5.66
CA ALA A 387 -17.55 -12.73 5.56
C ALA A 387 -16.85 -11.52 6.22
N GLU A 388 -16.36 -11.66 7.45
CA GLU A 388 -15.66 -10.59 8.18
C GLU A 388 -14.36 -10.17 7.48
N THR A 389 -13.57 -11.13 7.00
CA THR A 389 -12.34 -10.86 6.23
C THR A 389 -12.65 -10.08 4.96
N SER A 390 -13.70 -10.49 4.22
CA SER A 390 -14.12 -9.81 2.99
C SER A 390 -14.58 -8.38 3.26
N GLN A 391 -15.36 -8.16 4.30
CA GLN A 391 -15.81 -6.83 4.70
C GLN A 391 -14.63 -5.94 5.10
N ALA A 392 -13.67 -6.48 5.83
CA ALA A 392 -12.51 -5.74 6.30
C ALA A 392 -11.58 -5.33 5.15
N TRP A 393 -11.31 -6.21 4.18
CA TRP A 393 -10.52 -5.85 2.98
C TRP A 393 -11.23 -4.82 2.11
N ALA A 394 -12.56 -4.96 1.91
CA ALA A 394 -13.35 -3.97 1.16
C ALA A 394 -13.32 -2.58 1.81
N ALA A 395 -13.17 -2.51 3.13
CA ALA A 395 -13.04 -1.26 3.89
C ALA A 395 -11.58 -0.79 4.05
N VAL A 396 -10.61 -1.43 3.39
CA VAL A 396 -9.17 -1.17 3.55
C VAL A 396 -8.74 -1.21 5.02
N GLN A 397 -9.11 -2.30 5.72
CA GLN A 397 -8.80 -2.54 7.13
C GLN A 397 -7.99 -3.84 7.30
N PRO A 398 -6.68 -3.85 6.91
CA PRO A 398 -5.87 -5.06 6.89
C PRO A 398 -5.81 -5.78 8.23
N SER A 399 -5.62 -5.03 9.34
CA SER A 399 -5.52 -5.62 10.69
C SER A 399 -6.79 -6.35 11.09
N LYS A 400 -7.98 -5.82 10.76
CA LYS A 400 -9.26 -6.48 11.02
C LYS A 400 -9.47 -7.70 10.13
N ALA A 401 -9.01 -7.66 8.88
CA ALA A 401 -9.08 -8.80 7.98
C ALA A 401 -8.22 -9.96 8.52
N LEU A 402 -7.03 -9.66 9.00
CA LEU A 402 -6.17 -10.65 9.64
C LEU A 402 -6.77 -11.16 10.96
N GLU A 403 -7.29 -10.27 11.81
CA GLU A 403 -7.99 -10.65 13.04
C GLU A 403 -9.13 -11.66 12.76
N ALA A 404 -9.97 -11.40 11.77
CA ALA A 404 -11.06 -12.30 11.38
C ALA A 404 -10.52 -13.68 10.91
N THR A 405 -9.45 -13.69 10.10
CA THR A 405 -8.79 -14.93 9.67
C THR A 405 -8.19 -15.68 10.87
N TRP A 406 -7.56 -14.97 11.82
CA TRP A 406 -6.95 -15.57 13.02
C TRP A 406 -7.97 -16.14 13.99
N LYS A 407 -9.23 -15.66 14.00
CA LYS A 407 -10.33 -16.31 14.74
C LYS A 407 -10.55 -17.75 14.26
N LEU A 408 -10.51 -18.01 12.96
CA LEU A 408 -10.64 -19.36 12.42
C LEU A 408 -9.42 -20.24 12.81
N ILE A 409 -8.21 -19.69 12.78
CA ILE A 409 -6.99 -20.40 13.24
C ILE A 409 -7.13 -20.77 14.73
N GLY A 410 -7.53 -19.81 15.58
CA GLY A 410 -7.75 -20.02 17.00
C GLY A 410 -8.82 -21.09 17.28
N ALA A 411 -9.96 -21.00 16.62
CA ALA A 411 -11.04 -21.99 16.72
C ALA A 411 -10.58 -23.39 16.30
N THR A 412 -9.76 -23.49 15.23
CA THR A 412 -9.21 -24.79 14.80
C THR A 412 -8.22 -25.36 15.79
N ASN A 413 -7.38 -24.53 16.43
CA ASN A 413 -6.50 -24.96 17.50
C ASN A 413 -7.32 -25.48 18.71
N SER A 414 -8.35 -24.75 19.14
CA SER A 414 -9.24 -25.19 20.25
C SER A 414 -9.97 -26.48 19.88
N TYR A 415 -10.48 -26.60 18.65
CA TYR A 415 -11.12 -27.83 18.17
C TYR A 415 -10.20 -29.04 18.26
N LEU A 416 -8.90 -28.90 17.92
CA LEU A 416 -7.92 -29.96 18.09
C LEU A 416 -7.63 -30.28 19.58
N GLU A 417 -7.61 -29.27 20.46
CA GLU A 417 -7.42 -29.49 21.89
C GLU A 417 -8.61 -30.26 22.51
N ASP A 418 -9.83 -29.84 22.17
CA ASP A 418 -11.06 -30.44 22.70
C ASP A 418 -11.25 -31.89 22.25
N ASN A 419 -10.82 -32.24 21.05
CA ASN A 419 -10.96 -33.58 20.50
C ASN A 419 -9.74 -34.50 20.76
N GLU A 420 -8.58 -33.94 21.13
CA GLU A 420 -7.34 -34.67 21.41
C GLU A 420 -7.00 -35.75 20.39
N PRO A 421 -6.96 -35.49 19.05
CA PRO A 421 -6.83 -36.53 18.02
C PRO A 421 -5.51 -37.33 18.13
N TRP A 422 -4.50 -36.80 18.78
CA TRP A 422 -3.25 -37.53 19.09
C TRP A 422 -3.43 -38.68 20.07
N LYS A 423 -4.51 -38.68 20.88
CA LYS A 423 -4.86 -39.78 21.81
C LYS A 423 -5.82 -40.78 21.19
N MET A 424 -6.46 -40.44 20.06
CA MET A 424 -7.42 -41.34 19.38
C MET A 424 -6.70 -42.53 18.70
N GLU A 425 -7.43 -43.63 18.61
CA GLU A 425 -7.01 -44.75 17.72
C GLU A 425 -7.27 -44.37 16.26
N PRO A 426 -6.46 -44.91 15.29
CA PRO A 426 -6.74 -44.77 13.87
C PRO A 426 -8.14 -45.27 13.51
N GLY A 427 -8.89 -44.48 12.73
CA GLY A 427 -10.27 -44.80 12.33
C GLY A 427 -11.11 -43.56 12.03
N ASP A 428 -12.44 -43.74 11.90
CA ASP A 428 -13.35 -42.67 11.42
C ASP A 428 -13.39 -41.47 12.33
N ALA A 429 -13.30 -41.64 13.64
CA ALA A 429 -13.32 -40.53 14.59
C ALA A 429 -12.14 -39.53 14.38
N VAL A 430 -10.91 -40.06 14.33
CA VAL A 430 -9.74 -39.21 14.09
C VAL A 430 -9.72 -38.67 12.65
N ASN A 431 -10.22 -39.45 11.68
CA ASN A 431 -10.34 -38.99 10.29
C ASN A 431 -11.28 -37.77 10.18
N THR A 432 -12.44 -37.82 10.86
CA THR A 432 -13.38 -36.68 10.88
C THR A 432 -12.73 -35.41 11.46
N VAL A 433 -12.04 -35.55 12.60
CA VAL A 433 -11.36 -34.42 13.24
C VAL A 433 -10.28 -33.83 12.32
N MET A 434 -9.47 -34.67 11.73
CA MET A 434 -8.35 -34.22 10.88
C MET A 434 -8.83 -33.69 9.53
N GLY A 435 -9.87 -34.26 8.94
CA GLY A 435 -10.49 -33.72 7.72
C GLY A 435 -11.03 -32.33 7.90
N ASN A 436 -11.71 -32.07 9.04
CA ASN A 436 -12.21 -30.75 9.39
C ASN A 436 -11.07 -29.73 9.62
N ALA A 437 -9.99 -30.13 10.29
CA ALA A 437 -8.83 -29.27 10.49
C ALA A 437 -8.09 -28.95 9.17
N LEU A 438 -7.99 -29.90 8.25
CA LEU A 438 -7.41 -29.68 6.93
C LEU A 438 -8.25 -28.72 6.09
N GLU A 439 -9.58 -28.83 6.16
CA GLU A 439 -10.49 -27.89 5.48
C GLU A 439 -10.37 -26.48 6.04
N ALA A 440 -10.30 -26.33 7.36
CA ALA A 440 -10.06 -25.02 7.98
C ALA A 440 -8.71 -24.43 7.53
N LEU A 441 -7.63 -25.20 7.50
CA LEU A 441 -6.32 -24.76 6.97
C LEU A 441 -6.37 -24.36 5.51
N ARG A 442 -7.15 -25.09 4.67
CA ARG A 442 -7.36 -24.74 3.27
C ARG A 442 -7.99 -23.35 3.14
N ILE A 443 -9.03 -23.06 3.91
CA ILE A 443 -9.71 -21.76 3.90
C ILE A 443 -8.78 -20.66 4.46
N VAL A 444 -8.09 -20.92 5.58
CA VAL A 444 -7.09 -20.00 6.15
C VAL A 444 -6.00 -19.65 5.13
N ALA A 445 -5.50 -20.64 4.37
CA ALA A 445 -4.48 -20.38 3.36
C ALA A 445 -4.95 -19.39 2.29
N ILE A 446 -6.23 -19.46 1.88
CA ILE A 446 -6.80 -18.51 0.91
C ILE A 446 -6.96 -17.11 1.55
N LEU A 447 -7.55 -17.03 2.74
CA LEU A 447 -7.85 -15.76 3.40
C LEU A 447 -6.59 -14.99 3.82
N ALA A 448 -5.54 -15.69 4.25
CA ALA A 448 -4.28 -15.08 4.67
C ALA A 448 -3.32 -14.79 3.50
N ASN A 449 -3.59 -15.26 2.28
CA ASN A 449 -2.70 -15.11 1.13
C ASN A 449 -2.31 -13.66 0.80
N PRO A 450 -3.19 -12.65 0.90
CA PRO A 450 -2.81 -11.27 0.66
C PRO A 450 -1.65 -10.79 1.57
N ALA A 451 -1.61 -11.26 2.80
CA ALA A 451 -0.56 -10.90 3.76
C ALA A 451 0.65 -11.83 3.72
N LEU A 452 0.42 -13.15 3.57
CA LEU A 452 1.40 -14.22 3.67
C LEU A 452 1.49 -15.04 2.36
N PRO A 453 1.80 -14.43 1.21
CA PRO A 453 1.65 -15.10 -0.08
C PRO A 453 2.51 -16.35 -0.24
N THR A 454 3.73 -16.36 0.30
CA THR A 454 4.66 -17.49 0.19
C THR A 454 4.29 -18.60 1.14
N THR A 455 4.04 -18.27 2.40
CA THR A 455 3.73 -19.25 3.44
C THR A 455 2.40 -19.95 3.21
N THR A 456 1.39 -19.22 2.77
CA THR A 456 0.08 -19.81 2.49
C THR A 456 0.11 -20.74 1.29
N GLN A 457 0.89 -20.42 0.25
CA GLN A 457 1.13 -21.32 -0.87
C GLN A 457 1.88 -22.58 -0.41
N GLU A 458 2.79 -22.46 0.53
CA GLU A 458 3.48 -23.62 1.14
C GLU A 458 2.50 -24.48 1.96
N ILE A 459 1.63 -23.88 2.78
CA ILE A 459 0.56 -24.60 3.50
C ILE A 459 -0.32 -25.36 2.50
N TRP A 460 -0.76 -24.69 1.42
CA TRP A 460 -1.57 -25.27 0.35
C TRP A 460 -0.93 -26.53 -0.23
N SER A 461 0.35 -26.46 -0.55
CA SER A 461 1.12 -27.58 -1.08
C SER A 461 1.27 -28.71 -0.06
N ARG A 462 1.54 -28.38 1.22
CA ARG A 462 1.74 -29.36 2.29
C ARG A 462 0.49 -30.16 2.65
N ILE A 463 -0.68 -29.55 2.52
CA ILE A 463 -1.96 -30.27 2.70
C ILE A 463 -2.37 -31.06 1.43
N GLY A 464 -1.48 -31.15 0.44
CA GLY A 464 -1.63 -31.97 -0.76
C GLY A 464 -2.50 -31.36 -1.85
N LEU A 465 -2.72 -30.06 -1.84
CA LEU A 465 -3.50 -29.35 -2.86
C LEU A 465 -2.59 -28.86 -3.99
N ALA A 466 -3.06 -29.02 -5.21
CA ALA A 466 -2.37 -28.57 -6.43
C ALA A 466 -2.80 -27.16 -6.85
N GLY A 467 -2.01 -26.55 -7.74
CA GLY A 467 -2.28 -25.23 -8.30
C GLY A 467 -1.82 -24.09 -7.40
N LYS A 468 -2.17 -22.87 -7.79
CA LYS A 468 -1.80 -21.66 -7.08
C LYS A 468 -3.02 -21.05 -6.39
N ILE A 469 -2.83 -20.52 -5.18
CA ILE A 469 -3.90 -19.81 -4.46
C ILE A 469 -4.37 -18.60 -5.26
N THR A 470 -3.49 -17.96 -6.02
CA THR A 470 -3.84 -16.83 -6.88
C THR A 470 -4.86 -17.14 -7.98
N ASP A 471 -5.05 -18.43 -8.31
CA ASP A 471 -6.03 -18.88 -9.31
C ASP A 471 -7.43 -19.12 -8.70
N LEU A 472 -7.53 -19.06 -7.36
CA LEU A 472 -8.76 -19.31 -6.61
C LEU A 472 -9.63 -18.06 -6.50
N ARG A 473 -10.88 -18.25 -6.05
CA ARG A 473 -11.87 -17.17 -5.94
C ARG A 473 -12.56 -17.20 -4.58
N ILE A 474 -12.55 -16.06 -3.90
CA ILE A 474 -13.32 -15.84 -2.67
C ILE A 474 -14.82 -16.07 -2.99
N GLY A 475 -15.54 -16.65 -2.04
CA GLY A 475 -16.95 -17.00 -2.18
C GLY A 475 -17.19 -18.33 -2.88
N LYS A 476 -16.39 -18.68 -3.90
CA LYS A 476 -16.43 -19.98 -4.56
C LYS A 476 -15.53 -20.97 -3.84
N ASP A 477 -14.23 -20.67 -3.78
CA ASP A 477 -13.22 -21.60 -3.29
C ASP A 477 -13.00 -21.51 -1.76
N THR A 478 -13.72 -20.61 -1.07
CA THR A 478 -13.77 -20.51 0.39
C THR A 478 -15.00 -21.17 1.03
N GLN A 479 -15.84 -21.84 0.25
CA GLN A 479 -16.95 -22.63 0.79
C GLN A 479 -16.41 -23.85 1.54
N TRP A 480 -17.07 -24.22 2.63
CA TRP A 480 -16.75 -25.40 3.42
C TRP A 480 -17.04 -26.68 2.63
N GLY A 481 -16.25 -27.75 2.87
CA GLY A 481 -16.48 -29.09 2.31
C GLY A 481 -15.72 -29.37 1.02
N GLN A 482 -14.73 -28.52 0.65
CA GLN A 482 -13.96 -28.73 -0.59
C GLN A 482 -12.67 -29.53 -0.40
N TYR A 483 -12.25 -29.81 0.82
CA TYR A 483 -11.16 -30.74 1.07
C TYR A 483 -11.71 -32.20 0.99
N THR A 484 -11.61 -32.78 -0.18
CA THR A 484 -12.22 -34.09 -0.50
C THR A 484 -11.44 -35.31 0.00
N GLY A 485 -10.33 -35.08 0.69
CA GLY A 485 -9.45 -36.15 1.18
C GLY A 485 -8.62 -36.81 0.10
N GLY A 486 -7.94 -37.92 0.49
CA GLY A 486 -7.09 -38.71 -0.41
C GLY A 486 -5.80 -38.02 -0.86
N LYS A 487 -5.41 -36.93 -0.23
CA LYS A 487 -4.22 -36.16 -0.56
C LYS A 487 -3.07 -36.47 0.40
N THR A 488 -1.86 -36.58 -0.12
CA THR A 488 -0.66 -36.75 0.73
C THR A 488 -0.39 -35.46 1.49
N VAL A 489 -0.34 -35.51 2.80
CA VAL A 489 -0.02 -34.41 3.69
C VAL A 489 1.42 -34.50 4.13
N VAL A 490 2.17 -33.43 4.01
CA VAL A 490 3.60 -33.36 4.32
C VAL A 490 3.85 -32.37 5.45
N LYS A 491 4.57 -32.76 6.48
CA LYS A 491 4.90 -31.88 7.61
C LYS A 491 5.89 -30.79 7.21
N GLY A 492 6.95 -31.14 6.52
CA GLY A 492 8.02 -30.19 6.14
C GLY A 492 8.78 -29.59 7.33
N GLN A 493 9.60 -28.58 7.04
CA GLN A 493 10.27 -27.77 8.06
C GLN A 493 9.28 -26.79 8.72
N PRO A 494 9.58 -26.27 9.93
CA PRO A 494 8.74 -25.23 10.53
C PRO A 494 8.52 -24.06 9.56
N LEU A 495 7.24 -23.66 9.37
CA LEU A 495 6.90 -22.50 8.52
C LEU A 495 7.47 -21.21 9.07
N PHE A 496 7.43 -21.07 10.39
CA PHE A 496 7.96 -19.94 11.14
C PHE A 496 8.80 -20.47 12.30
N PRO A 497 10.12 -20.59 12.14
CA PRO A 497 11.01 -20.94 13.24
C PRO A 497 10.92 -19.88 14.33
N ARG A 498 10.76 -20.32 15.59
CA ARG A 498 10.68 -19.39 16.73
C ARG A 498 11.98 -18.58 16.85
N LEU A 499 11.87 -17.28 16.98
CA LEU A 499 12.98 -16.37 17.18
C LEU A 499 13.29 -16.23 18.68
N SER A 500 14.58 -16.19 19.03
CA SER A 500 15.02 -15.75 20.34
C SER A 500 14.89 -14.24 20.44
N ALA A 501 14.37 -13.76 21.59
CA ALA A 501 14.34 -12.36 21.91
C ALA A 501 15.75 -11.80 22.14
#